data_2e177499ef3134048b0dc543fe476838
#
_entry.id   2e177499ef3134048b0dc543fe476838
#
_cell.length_a   1.000
_cell.length_b   1.000
_cell.length_c   1.000
_cell.angle_alpha   90.00
_cell.angle_beta   90.00
_cell.angle_gamma   90.00
#
_symmetry.space_group_name_H-M   'P 1'
#
loop_
_entity.id
_entity.type
_entity.pdbx_description
1 polymer ?
#
loop_
_entity_poly.entity_id
_entity_poly.type
_entity_poly.pdbx_seq_one_letter_code
_entity_poly.pdbx_strand_id
1 'polypeptide(L)'
;MDRHVVPPITIIAVTAAAFFYGLTLVQTGSRITSFIVITAFLLLCAFLLFLVAVPIAAQLTHRKFQPQHCRQKRVRAMVRFALCVIAGAVIGSYAARTLQREQRPPQTLASLPTVRMLIAELTGEPVPAGTDYYRIPVKLIACNADRNEQFSASGAVQLLVPAALVRGTYSGGITRIGEAEQSEKTIPLLRGTAAFADYLQNPQECRFYIRGMRLAVQGKFGKTGTVFYARPVQPVFLGWNSPLSRFRAVFRFAFMRMLYGWGEAGGLLLALLAADKAFLPAECIAAFRNAGLAHILALSGMHLSLIGTAALQGGRMFGHKTRAAWFSLAAVFLFVWFAGSAPSLNRALGMVCIAAAGRALGLKPLPLSVLCAMLTVHIAIAGSEAITLGFMLSYGACAGIIIFGDACARLMAGKIPSSFAGSISASVGAQLFTAPIVISAIGNIAAAGVIASCVVNPLVSVFLIAGLICIPLALIFPFTSPLLGYGLNAAYRIIFVAADFFARLPVIAPESGMQRVLFSAAAFAVGVCCVVLAYVQRKRTAAAFPRLT
;
A
#
# COMPACT_ATOMS: atom_id res chain seq x y z
N MET A 1 -17.31 24.34 -22.36
CA MET A 1 -16.41 23.16 -22.30
C MET A 1 -17.20 22.02 -21.67
N ASP A 2 -17.45 20.96 -22.43
CA ASP A 2 -18.33 19.84 -22.04
C ASP A 2 -17.72 19.06 -20.86
N ARG A 3 -18.17 19.40 -19.65
CA ARG A 3 -17.71 18.82 -18.37
C ARG A 3 -18.26 17.42 -18.07
N HIS A 4 -18.90 16.76 -19.04
CA HIS A 4 -19.61 15.49 -18.82
C HIS A 4 -19.07 14.30 -19.62
N VAL A 5 -17.93 14.45 -20.30
CA VAL A 5 -17.29 13.33 -21.01
C VAL A 5 -16.39 12.60 -20.04
N VAL A 6 -16.67 11.32 -19.82
CA VAL A 6 -15.80 10.43 -19.04
C VAL A 6 -14.41 10.41 -19.71
N PRO A 7 -13.33 10.72 -18.99
CA PRO A 7 -12.01 10.72 -19.58
C PRO A 7 -11.68 9.33 -20.18
N PRO A 8 -11.11 9.25 -21.39
CA PRO A 8 -10.76 7.98 -22.04
C PRO A 8 -9.94 7.05 -21.16
N ILE A 9 -9.01 7.60 -20.37
CA ILE A 9 -8.17 6.83 -19.45
C ILE A 9 -8.98 6.11 -18.35
N THR A 10 -10.12 6.66 -17.94
CA THR A 10 -11.00 6.01 -16.96
C THR A 10 -11.62 4.76 -17.55
N ILE A 11 -12.04 4.81 -18.81
CA ILE A 11 -12.60 3.66 -19.53
C ILE A 11 -11.54 2.56 -19.68
N ILE A 12 -10.32 2.94 -20.11
CA ILE A 12 -9.19 2.01 -20.25
C ILE A 12 -8.90 1.34 -18.91
N ALA A 13 -8.79 2.10 -17.82
CA ALA A 13 -8.44 1.58 -16.50
C ALA A 13 -9.48 0.58 -15.98
N VAL A 14 -10.75 0.91 -16.12
CA VAL A 14 -11.83 0.06 -15.62
C VAL A 14 -11.96 -1.20 -16.46
N THR A 15 -11.84 -1.12 -17.78
CA THR A 15 -11.84 -2.32 -18.63
C THR A 15 -10.58 -3.17 -18.42
N ALA A 16 -9.41 -2.58 -18.25
CA ALA A 16 -8.18 -3.31 -17.92
C ALA A 16 -8.32 -4.08 -16.60
N ALA A 17 -8.84 -3.44 -15.56
CA ALA A 17 -9.08 -4.09 -14.27
C ALA A 17 -10.16 -5.19 -14.39
N ALA A 18 -11.27 -4.95 -15.10
CA ALA A 18 -12.31 -5.95 -15.31
C ALA A 18 -11.78 -7.20 -16.02
N PHE A 19 -11.01 -7.04 -17.09
CA PHE A 19 -10.39 -8.17 -17.78
C PHE A 19 -9.34 -8.88 -16.94
N PHE A 20 -8.49 -8.14 -16.22
CA PHE A 20 -7.49 -8.72 -15.33
C PHE A 20 -8.13 -9.56 -14.24
N TYR A 21 -9.06 -8.99 -13.48
CA TYR A 21 -9.73 -9.72 -12.38
C TYR A 21 -10.64 -10.82 -12.89
N GLY A 22 -11.36 -10.63 -14.01
CA GLY A 22 -12.20 -11.65 -14.62
C GLY A 22 -11.40 -12.87 -15.07
N LEU A 23 -10.25 -12.68 -15.72
CA LEU A 23 -9.38 -13.77 -16.13
C LEU A 23 -8.69 -14.47 -14.94
N THR A 24 -8.27 -13.72 -13.92
CA THR A 24 -7.68 -14.32 -12.71
C THR A 24 -8.70 -15.14 -11.91
N LEU A 25 -9.97 -14.73 -11.87
CA LEU A 25 -11.07 -15.50 -11.27
C LEU A 25 -11.26 -16.88 -11.90
N VAL A 26 -11.25 -16.93 -13.23
CA VAL A 26 -11.42 -18.19 -13.97
C VAL A 26 -10.26 -19.16 -13.69
N GLN A 27 -9.10 -18.64 -13.33
CA GLN A 27 -7.85 -19.40 -13.25
C GLN A 27 -7.51 -19.91 -11.85
N THR A 28 -7.88 -19.19 -10.79
CA THR A 28 -7.37 -19.49 -9.43
C THR A 28 -8.18 -20.49 -8.63
N GLY A 29 -9.42 -20.78 -9.00
CA GLY A 29 -10.24 -21.86 -8.39
C GLY A 29 -10.39 -21.86 -6.85
N SER A 30 -9.71 -20.96 -6.13
CA SER A 30 -9.74 -20.92 -4.67
C SER A 30 -10.91 -20.07 -4.17
N ARG A 31 -11.69 -20.59 -3.20
CA ARG A 31 -12.95 -19.97 -2.74
C ARG A 31 -12.76 -18.56 -2.11
N ILE A 32 -11.65 -18.29 -1.44
CA ILE A 32 -11.43 -17.02 -0.74
C ILE A 32 -10.97 -15.91 -1.70
N THR A 33 -10.00 -16.22 -2.56
CA THR A 33 -9.56 -15.28 -3.60
C THR A 33 -10.66 -15.00 -4.61
N SER A 34 -11.48 -16.01 -4.95
CA SER A 34 -12.63 -15.83 -5.82
C SER A 34 -13.65 -14.85 -5.26
N PHE A 35 -13.95 -14.89 -3.95
CA PHE A 35 -14.95 -14.00 -3.36
C PHE A 35 -14.48 -12.53 -3.32
N ILE A 36 -13.22 -12.29 -2.97
CA ILE A 36 -12.62 -10.94 -2.95
C ILE A 36 -12.59 -10.36 -4.37
N VAL A 37 -12.17 -11.17 -5.34
CA VAL A 37 -12.08 -10.75 -6.75
C VAL A 37 -13.47 -10.56 -7.37
N ILE A 38 -14.46 -11.40 -7.03
CA ILE A 38 -15.86 -11.21 -7.45
C ILE A 38 -16.41 -9.89 -6.88
N THR A 39 -16.18 -9.60 -5.60
CA THR A 39 -16.65 -8.36 -4.98
C THR A 39 -16.00 -7.15 -5.63
N ALA A 40 -14.69 -7.18 -5.87
CA ALA A 40 -13.98 -6.12 -6.58
C ALA A 40 -14.48 -5.97 -8.03
N PHE A 41 -14.74 -7.07 -8.73
CA PHE A 41 -15.28 -7.08 -10.08
C PHE A 41 -16.71 -6.52 -10.15
N LEU A 42 -17.58 -6.91 -9.23
CA LEU A 42 -18.96 -6.39 -9.16
C LEU A 42 -18.99 -4.90 -8.83
N LEU A 43 -18.14 -4.44 -7.89
CA LEU A 43 -18.00 -3.03 -7.58
C LEU A 43 -17.47 -2.23 -8.78
N LEU A 44 -16.55 -2.81 -9.52
CA LEU A 44 -15.99 -2.21 -10.73
C LEU A 44 -17.03 -2.15 -11.85
N CYS A 45 -17.83 -3.20 -12.04
CA CYS A 45 -18.95 -3.23 -12.99
C CYS A 45 -20.06 -2.23 -12.61
N ALA A 46 -20.41 -2.16 -11.31
CA ALA A 46 -21.35 -1.18 -10.80
C ALA A 46 -20.84 0.26 -11.01
N PHE A 47 -19.55 0.49 -10.80
CA PHE A 47 -18.91 1.77 -11.06
C PHE A 47 -18.89 2.12 -12.55
N LEU A 48 -18.65 1.14 -13.44
CA LEU A 48 -18.77 1.32 -14.89
C LEU A 48 -20.20 1.69 -15.31
N LEU A 49 -21.17 0.95 -14.80
CA LEU A 49 -22.58 1.25 -15.07
C LEU A 49 -22.95 2.66 -14.59
N PHE A 50 -22.47 3.08 -13.43
CA PHE A 50 -22.65 4.42 -12.91
C PHE A 50 -21.99 5.48 -13.81
N LEU A 51 -20.73 5.27 -14.24
CA LEU A 51 -20.02 6.20 -15.13
C LEU A 51 -20.66 6.30 -16.51
N VAL A 52 -21.34 5.26 -16.99
CA VAL A 52 -22.04 5.24 -18.28
C VAL A 52 -23.48 5.74 -18.13
N ALA A 53 -24.19 5.36 -17.07
CA ALA A 53 -25.58 5.71 -16.85
C ALA A 53 -25.78 7.21 -16.54
N VAL A 54 -24.88 7.82 -15.74
CA VAL A 54 -25.00 9.23 -15.37
C VAL A 54 -24.90 10.19 -16.56
N PRO A 55 -23.93 10.09 -17.49
CA PRO A 55 -23.91 10.95 -18.68
C PRO A 55 -25.04 10.63 -19.67
N ILE A 56 -25.48 9.37 -19.78
CA ILE A 56 -26.62 9.01 -20.63
C ILE A 56 -27.92 9.59 -20.07
N ALA A 57 -28.17 9.48 -18.77
CA ALA A 57 -29.30 10.09 -18.11
C ALA A 57 -29.28 11.63 -18.22
N ALA A 58 -28.10 12.25 -18.08
CA ALA A 58 -27.92 13.67 -18.28
C ALA A 58 -28.17 14.12 -19.74
N GLN A 59 -27.85 13.29 -20.72
CA GLN A 59 -28.14 13.57 -22.14
C GLN A 59 -29.60 13.35 -22.50
N LEU A 60 -30.30 12.42 -21.87
CA LEU A 60 -31.74 12.19 -22.06
C LEU A 60 -32.59 13.32 -21.48
N THR A 61 -32.14 13.96 -20.39
CA THR A 61 -32.83 15.10 -19.77
C THR A 61 -32.62 16.45 -20.51
N HIS A 62 -31.63 16.54 -21.39
CA HIS A 62 -31.29 17.77 -22.15
C HIS A 62 -31.69 17.70 -23.63
N ARG A 63 -32.73 16.94 -24.02
CA ARG A 63 -33.25 16.97 -25.40
C ARG A 63 -34.00 18.28 -25.71
N LYS A 64 -33.25 19.27 -26.24
CA LYS A 64 -33.80 20.23 -27.21
C LYS A 64 -32.88 20.24 -28.45
N PHE A 65 -33.41 19.64 -29.48
CA PHE A 65 -33.21 19.75 -30.93
C PHE A 65 -31.93 20.38 -31.51
N GLN A 66 -31.06 19.52 -32.17
CA GLN A 66 -30.42 19.83 -33.46
C GLN A 66 -29.91 18.53 -34.15
N PRO A 67 -30.37 18.18 -35.41
CA PRO A 67 -30.24 16.79 -35.88
C PRO A 67 -29.02 16.40 -36.71
N GLN A 68 -28.30 17.27 -37.40
CA GLN A 68 -27.31 16.80 -38.42
C GLN A 68 -25.83 16.79 -37.96
N HIS A 69 -25.35 17.75 -37.22
CA HIS A 69 -23.97 17.78 -36.71
C HIS A 69 -23.72 16.81 -35.56
N CYS A 70 -24.79 16.26 -34.98
CA CYS A 70 -24.75 15.36 -33.84
C CYS A 70 -24.35 13.92 -34.23
N ARG A 71 -24.67 13.44 -35.44
CA ARG A 71 -24.38 12.06 -35.88
C ARG A 71 -22.89 11.76 -36.00
N GLN A 72 -22.14 12.63 -36.60
CA GLN A 72 -20.70 12.45 -36.80
C GLN A 72 -19.89 12.56 -35.49
N LYS A 73 -20.31 13.47 -34.60
CA LYS A 73 -19.74 13.54 -33.22
C LYS A 73 -20.05 12.27 -32.42
N ARG A 74 -21.26 11.70 -32.55
CA ARG A 74 -21.64 10.45 -31.89
C ARG A 74 -20.81 9.26 -32.38
N VAL A 75 -20.64 9.10 -33.69
CA VAL A 75 -19.84 8.02 -34.28
C VAL A 75 -18.38 8.13 -33.79
N ARG A 76 -17.77 9.31 -33.83
CA ARG A 76 -16.41 9.52 -33.29
C ARG A 76 -16.30 9.20 -31.78
N ALA A 77 -17.32 9.54 -31.00
CA ALA A 77 -17.34 9.22 -29.58
C ALA A 77 -17.48 7.70 -29.34
N MET A 78 -18.33 7.02 -30.10
CA MET A 78 -18.46 5.55 -30.05
C MET A 78 -17.17 4.84 -30.48
N VAL A 79 -16.52 5.30 -31.55
CA VAL A 79 -15.23 4.73 -31.99
C VAL A 79 -14.15 4.92 -30.92
N ARG A 80 -14.04 6.12 -30.33
CA ARG A 80 -13.12 6.36 -29.22
C ARG A 80 -13.41 5.48 -28.02
N PHE A 81 -14.67 5.32 -27.67
CA PHE A 81 -15.09 4.42 -26.56
C PHE A 81 -14.68 2.99 -26.86
N ALA A 82 -14.98 2.47 -28.05
CA ALA A 82 -14.61 1.11 -28.45
C ALA A 82 -13.08 0.90 -28.43
N LEU A 83 -12.30 1.86 -28.93
CA LEU A 83 -10.83 1.81 -28.87
C LEU A 83 -10.31 1.78 -27.43
N CYS A 84 -10.90 2.57 -26.52
CA CYS A 84 -10.54 2.54 -25.11
C CYS A 84 -10.86 1.20 -24.45
N VAL A 85 -12.00 0.59 -24.77
CA VAL A 85 -12.39 -0.74 -24.27
C VAL A 85 -11.41 -1.80 -24.77
N ILE A 86 -11.07 -1.79 -26.07
CA ILE A 86 -10.12 -2.73 -26.66
C ILE A 86 -8.74 -2.57 -26.00
N ALA A 87 -8.23 -1.34 -25.86
CA ALA A 87 -6.94 -1.07 -25.22
C ALA A 87 -6.92 -1.60 -23.77
N GLY A 88 -7.98 -1.33 -23.01
CA GLY A 88 -8.12 -1.85 -21.66
C GLY A 88 -8.16 -3.38 -21.59
N ALA A 89 -8.90 -4.03 -22.49
CA ALA A 89 -8.97 -5.49 -22.59
C ALA A 89 -7.59 -6.11 -22.88
N VAL A 90 -6.84 -5.51 -23.81
CA VAL A 90 -5.48 -5.97 -24.16
C VAL A 90 -4.55 -5.84 -22.96
N ILE A 91 -4.55 -4.70 -22.26
CA ILE A 91 -3.71 -4.47 -21.09
C ILE A 91 -4.07 -5.45 -19.97
N GLY A 92 -5.35 -5.62 -19.65
CA GLY A 92 -5.81 -6.55 -18.62
C GLY A 92 -5.47 -7.99 -18.92
N SER A 93 -5.63 -8.42 -20.18
CA SER A 93 -5.28 -9.77 -20.64
C SER A 93 -3.77 -10.02 -20.60
N TYR A 94 -2.96 -9.01 -20.96
CA TYR A 94 -1.51 -9.07 -20.84
C TYR A 94 -1.08 -9.24 -19.38
N ALA A 95 -1.61 -8.42 -18.48
CA ALA A 95 -1.31 -8.48 -17.06
C ALA A 95 -1.72 -9.82 -16.43
N ALA A 96 -2.87 -10.40 -16.80
CA ALA A 96 -3.30 -11.72 -16.34
C ALA A 96 -2.35 -12.82 -16.82
N ARG A 97 -1.86 -12.75 -18.07
CA ARG A 97 -0.87 -13.70 -18.60
C ARG A 97 0.49 -13.57 -17.91
N THR A 98 0.93 -12.35 -17.59
CA THR A 98 2.19 -12.15 -16.85
C THR A 98 2.08 -12.71 -15.44
N LEU A 99 0.96 -12.49 -14.75
CA LEU A 99 0.69 -13.08 -13.45
C LEU A 99 0.74 -14.61 -13.48
N GLN A 100 0.16 -15.24 -14.52
CA GLN A 100 0.24 -16.70 -14.70
C GLN A 100 1.68 -17.19 -14.84
N ARG A 101 2.51 -16.43 -15.59
CA ARG A 101 3.94 -16.77 -15.73
C ARG A 101 4.69 -16.69 -14.41
N GLU A 102 4.40 -15.67 -13.59
CA GLU A 102 5.00 -15.51 -12.26
C GLU A 102 4.57 -16.60 -11.26
N GLN A 103 3.36 -17.15 -11.42
CA GLN A 103 2.83 -18.21 -10.57
C GLN A 103 3.24 -19.63 -11.03
N ARG A 104 3.93 -19.77 -12.16
CA ARG A 104 4.44 -21.06 -12.59
C ARG A 104 5.52 -21.56 -11.64
N PRO A 105 5.62 -22.90 -11.46
CA PRO A 105 6.73 -23.46 -10.72
C PRO A 105 8.05 -23.07 -11.38
N PRO A 106 9.13 -22.97 -10.61
CA PRO A 106 10.42 -22.55 -11.12
C PRO A 106 10.90 -23.50 -12.22
N GLN A 107 11.54 -22.93 -13.22
CA GLN A 107 12.16 -23.71 -14.29
C GLN A 107 13.56 -24.16 -13.84
N THR A 108 13.74 -25.46 -13.77
CA THR A 108 15.03 -26.11 -13.47
C THR A 108 15.12 -27.43 -14.21
N LEU A 109 16.33 -27.84 -14.55
CA LEU A 109 16.61 -29.14 -15.15
C LEU A 109 16.51 -30.27 -14.12
N ALA A 110 16.65 -29.99 -12.83
CA ALA A 110 16.47 -30.96 -11.76
C ALA A 110 15.00 -31.19 -11.46
N SER A 111 14.62 -32.40 -11.08
CA SER A 111 13.28 -32.68 -10.58
C SER A 111 13.10 -31.97 -9.23
N LEU A 112 12.01 -31.17 -9.06
CA LEU A 112 11.76 -30.40 -7.86
C LEU A 112 11.84 -31.20 -6.54
N PRO A 113 11.39 -32.47 -6.46
CA PRO A 113 11.50 -33.28 -5.25
C PRO A 113 12.94 -33.64 -4.85
N THR A 114 13.89 -33.65 -5.79
CA THR A 114 15.30 -33.98 -5.51
C THR A 114 16.14 -32.79 -5.09
N VAL A 115 15.61 -31.57 -5.19
CA VAL A 115 16.30 -30.36 -4.80
C VAL A 115 16.40 -30.26 -3.27
N ARG A 116 17.64 -30.15 -2.76
CA ARG A 116 17.95 -30.03 -1.33
C ARG A 116 18.48 -28.66 -0.92
N MET A 117 18.98 -27.90 -1.86
CA MET A 117 19.53 -26.57 -1.60
C MET A 117 19.10 -25.60 -2.71
N LEU A 118 18.71 -24.40 -2.32
CA LEU A 118 18.46 -23.29 -3.22
C LEU A 118 19.52 -22.22 -3.07
N ILE A 119 19.97 -21.68 -4.20
CA ILE A 119 20.72 -20.42 -4.26
C ILE A 119 19.72 -19.38 -4.77
N ALA A 120 19.38 -18.44 -3.92
CA ALA A 120 18.32 -17.49 -4.19
C ALA A 120 18.68 -16.07 -3.75
N GLU A 121 18.10 -15.09 -4.45
CA GLU A 121 18.17 -13.68 -4.11
C GLU A 121 16.87 -13.27 -3.41
N LEU A 122 16.98 -12.59 -2.27
CA LEU A 122 15.83 -12.07 -1.54
C LEU A 122 15.27 -10.83 -2.28
N THR A 123 14.03 -10.94 -2.72
CA THR A 123 13.33 -9.83 -3.41
C THR A 123 12.47 -9.01 -2.47
N GLY A 124 12.17 -9.52 -1.28
CA GLY A 124 11.42 -8.82 -0.23
C GLY A 124 11.95 -9.14 1.16
N GLU A 125 11.29 -8.58 2.16
CA GLU A 125 11.60 -8.79 3.57
C GLU A 125 10.74 -9.91 4.17
N PRO A 126 11.13 -10.52 5.31
CA PRO A 126 10.36 -11.55 5.98
C PRO A 126 9.00 -11.04 6.42
N VAL A 127 7.94 -11.76 6.09
CA VAL A 127 6.57 -11.48 6.51
C VAL A 127 6.08 -12.68 7.35
N PRO A 128 5.50 -12.47 8.54
CA PRO A 128 4.95 -13.55 9.35
C PRO A 128 3.92 -14.39 8.56
N ALA A 129 4.06 -15.70 8.62
CA ALA A 129 3.16 -16.68 7.99
C ALA A 129 2.68 -17.68 9.04
N GLY A 130 1.75 -17.25 9.89
CA GLY A 130 1.35 -17.96 11.11
C GLY A 130 2.31 -17.70 12.27
N THR A 131 2.30 -18.60 13.26
CA THR A 131 3.12 -18.51 14.49
C THR A 131 4.54 -19.04 14.30
N ASP A 132 4.72 -20.00 13.38
CA ASP A 132 5.90 -20.84 13.32
C ASP A 132 6.83 -20.54 12.14
N TYR A 133 6.36 -19.80 11.15
CA TYR A 133 7.11 -19.53 9.94
C TYR A 133 7.07 -18.06 9.52
N TYR A 134 8.14 -17.64 8.83
CA TYR A 134 8.18 -16.42 8.05
C TYR A 134 8.24 -16.76 6.57
N ARG A 135 7.51 -16.00 5.77
CA ARG A 135 7.49 -16.10 4.32
C ARG A 135 8.34 -14.98 3.73
N ILE A 136 9.27 -15.36 2.85
CA ILE A 136 10.19 -14.44 2.19
C ILE A 136 10.10 -14.68 0.69
N PRO A 137 9.75 -13.67 -0.12
CA PRO A 137 9.79 -13.81 -1.57
C PRO A 137 11.24 -13.82 -2.05
N VAL A 138 11.59 -14.82 -2.86
CA VAL A 138 12.93 -14.99 -3.41
C VAL A 138 12.88 -15.25 -4.91
N LYS A 139 13.93 -14.81 -5.61
CA LYS A 139 14.21 -15.15 -7.00
C LYS A 139 15.31 -16.21 -7.05
N LEU A 140 15.03 -17.31 -7.71
CA LEU A 140 15.99 -18.40 -7.87
C LEU A 140 17.13 -18.01 -8.82
N ILE A 141 18.33 -18.45 -8.48
CA ILE A 141 19.55 -18.32 -9.29
C ILE A 141 20.02 -19.71 -9.70
N ALA A 142 20.11 -20.62 -8.73
CA ALA A 142 20.52 -22.00 -8.95
C ALA A 142 19.91 -22.92 -7.88
N CYS A 143 19.97 -24.23 -8.12
CA CYS A 143 19.58 -25.24 -7.14
C CYS A 143 20.56 -26.42 -7.18
N ASN A 144 20.75 -27.09 -6.04
CA ASN A 144 21.53 -28.31 -5.94
C ASN A 144 20.61 -29.50 -5.64
N ALA A 145 20.77 -30.58 -6.37
CA ALA A 145 20.09 -31.84 -6.16
C ALA A 145 20.85 -32.75 -5.19
N ASP A 146 20.31 -33.91 -4.87
CA ASP A 146 20.86 -34.89 -3.92
C ASP A 146 22.31 -35.30 -4.20
N ARG A 147 22.77 -35.26 -5.46
CA ARG A 147 24.14 -35.59 -5.88
C ARG A 147 25.12 -34.42 -5.87
N ASN A 148 24.77 -33.33 -5.24
CA ASN A 148 25.56 -32.08 -5.18
C ASN A 148 25.78 -31.43 -6.57
N GLU A 149 25.02 -31.83 -7.57
CA GLU A 149 25.04 -31.22 -8.89
C GLU A 149 24.31 -29.90 -8.87
N GLN A 150 24.95 -28.86 -9.35
CA GLN A 150 24.37 -27.52 -9.41
C GLN A 150 23.69 -27.30 -10.77
N PHE A 151 22.41 -26.97 -10.73
CA PHE A 151 21.62 -26.65 -11.92
C PHE A 151 21.22 -25.17 -11.90
N SER A 152 21.24 -24.55 -13.07
CA SER A 152 20.66 -23.22 -13.21
C SER A 152 19.15 -23.29 -12.95
N ALA A 153 18.63 -22.36 -12.20
CA ALA A 153 17.20 -22.29 -11.91
C ALA A 153 16.71 -20.83 -12.06
N SER A 154 15.50 -20.67 -12.54
CA SER A 154 14.89 -19.36 -12.68
C SER A 154 13.43 -19.41 -12.25
N GLY A 155 12.96 -18.29 -11.68
CA GLY A 155 11.58 -18.15 -11.24
C GLY A 155 11.48 -17.51 -9.86
N ALA A 156 10.25 -17.14 -9.47
CA ALA A 156 9.94 -16.63 -8.15
C ALA A 156 9.44 -17.79 -7.26
N VAL A 157 9.94 -17.84 -6.02
CA VAL A 157 9.56 -18.85 -5.03
C VAL A 157 9.31 -18.17 -3.70
N GLN A 158 8.37 -18.70 -2.93
CA GLN A 158 8.14 -18.30 -1.55
C GLN A 158 8.99 -19.19 -0.64
N LEU A 159 9.99 -18.60 0.01
CA LEU A 159 10.80 -19.27 1.01
C LEU A 159 10.07 -19.20 2.36
N LEU A 160 9.76 -20.36 2.96
CA LEU A 160 9.24 -20.46 4.32
C LEU A 160 10.38 -20.82 5.25
N VAL A 161 10.72 -19.88 6.14
CA VAL A 161 11.80 -20.02 7.12
C VAL A 161 11.19 -20.20 8.50
N PRO A 162 11.64 -21.17 9.31
CA PRO A 162 11.19 -21.32 10.70
C PRO A 162 11.38 -20.04 11.51
N ALA A 163 10.37 -19.69 12.31
CA ALA A 163 10.36 -18.46 13.10
C ALA A 163 11.56 -18.36 14.06
N ALA A 164 12.05 -19.48 14.56
CA ALA A 164 13.23 -19.52 15.42
C ALA A 164 14.49 -18.95 14.75
N LEU A 165 14.67 -19.15 13.45
CA LEU A 165 15.80 -18.61 12.70
C LEU A 165 15.68 -17.11 12.42
N VAL A 166 14.49 -16.57 12.34
CA VAL A 166 14.21 -15.16 12.04
C VAL A 166 14.06 -14.35 13.33
N ARG A 167 13.35 -14.88 14.34
CA ARG A 167 13.14 -14.21 15.63
C ARG A 167 14.44 -13.94 16.39
N GLY A 168 15.42 -14.84 16.28
CA GLY A 168 16.71 -14.68 16.92
C GLY A 168 17.59 -13.59 16.33
N THR A 169 17.22 -13.03 15.16
CA THR A 169 18.11 -12.19 14.37
C THR A 169 17.53 -10.83 14.00
N TYR A 170 16.25 -10.74 13.67
CA TYR A 170 15.69 -9.52 13.09
C TYR A 170 14.52 -8.96 13.90
N SER A 171 13.63 -9.79 14.28
CA SER A 171 12.55 -9.49 15.21
C SER A 171 12.91 -10.02 16.58
N GLY A 172 14.19 -9.89 16.96
CA GLY A 172 14.61 -10.27 18.29
C GLY A 172 13.53 -9.82 19.24
N GLY A 173 12.61 -10.72 19.51
CA GLY A 173 11.35 -10.40 20.11
C GLY A 173 11.55 -9.32 21.14
N ILE A 174 11.18 -8.13 20.78
CA ILE A 174 10.67 -7.20 21.75
C ILE A 174 9.32 -7.81 22.13
N THR A 175 9.39 -9.04 22.58
CA THR A 175 8.48 -9.62 23.49
C THR A 175 8.72 -8.82 24.74
N ARG A 176 7.91 -7.78 24.94
CA ARG A 176 7.74 -7.04 26.17
C ARG A 176 9.01 -6.43 26.76
N ILE A 177 9.05 -5.14 26.83
CA ILE A 177 9.96 -4.35 27.68
C ILE A 177 9.91 -4.81 29.15
N GLY A 178 9.04 -5.72 29.55
CA GLY A 178 8.95 -6.33 30.88
C GLY A 178 9.58 -7.73 31.04
N GLU A 179 9.98 -8.40 29.94
CA GLU A 179 10.67 -9.70 29.97
C GLU A 179 12.13 -9.57 29.51
N ALA A 180 12.75 -8.43 29.76
CA ALA A 180 14.08 -8.06 29.27
C ALA A 180 15.22 -8.96 29.81
N GLU A 181 15.03 -9.73 30.85
CA GLU A 181 16.10 -10.52 31.45
C GLU A 181 16.47 -11.80 30.70
N GLN A 182 15.55 -12.38 29.90
CA GLN A 182 15.89 -13.58 29.10
C GLN A 182 16.26 -13.28 27.64
N SER A 183 16.02 -12.06 27.16
CA SER A 183 16.31 -11.63 25.78
C SER A 183 17.69 -10.99 25.60
N GLU A 184 18.52 -10.94 26.64
CA GLU A 184 19.81 -10.24 26.63
C GLU A 184 20.84 -10.82 25.64
N LYS A 185 20.67 -12.07 25.21
CA LYS A 185 21.56 -12.72 24.23
C LYS A 185 21.30 -12.33 22.77
N THR A 186 20.15 -11.74 22.44
CA THR A 186 19.75 -11.45 21.05
C THR A 186 19.90 -9.97 20.63
N ILE A 187 20.05 -9.08 21.62
CA ILE A 187 20.13 -7.62 21.44
C ILE A 187 21.57 -7.04 21.29
N PRO A 188 22.66 -7.78 21.54
CA PRO A 188 24.02 -7.23 21.43
C PRO A 188 24.32 -6.63 20.05
N LEU A 189 23.69 -7.14 18.99
CA LEU A 189 23.90 -6.65 17.62
C LEU A 189 23.36 -5.24 17.39
N LEU A 190 22.31 -4.83 18.11
CA LEU A 190 21.83 -3.45 18.06
C LEU A 190 22.64 -2.51 18.96
N ARG A 191 23.37 -3.03 19.95
CA ARG A 191 24.22 -2.24 20.87
C ARG A 191 25.69 -2.13 20.42
N GLY A 192 26.21 -3.08 19.65
CA GLY A 192 27.61 -3.11 19.21
C GLY A 192 27.85 -2.43 17.85
N THR A 193 28.77 -1.45 17.79
CA THR A 193 29.04 -0.69 16.54
C THR A 193 29.92 -1.40 15.53
N ALA A 194 30.96 -2.10 16.00
CA ALA A 194 31.96 -2.72 15.14
C ALA A 194 31.50 -4.08 14.58
N ALA A 195 30.87 -4.90 15.40
CA ALA A 195 30.49 -6.27 15.04
C ALA A 195 29.47 -6.36 13.90
N PHE A 196 28.62 -5.33 13.71
CA PHE A 196 27.62 -5.35 12.63
C PHE A 196 28.21 -4.94 11.28
N ALA A 197 29.12 -3.98 11.24
CA ALA A 197 29.80 -3.59 10.02
C ALA A 197 30.67 -4.75 9.51
N ASP A 198 31.39 -5.43 10.40
CA ASP A 198 32.19 -6.61 10.08
C ASP A 198 31.31 -7.79 9.66
N TYR A 199 30.16 -7.97 10.33
CA TYR A 199 29.19 -9.01 9.98
C TYR A 199 28.58 -8.80 8.58
N LEU A 200 28.28 -7.55 8.20
CA LEU A 200 27.81 -7.24 6.84
C LEU A 200 28.90 -7.39 5.78
N GLN A 201 30.19 -7.33 6.17
CA GLN A 201 31.29 -7.51 5.25
C GLN A 201 31.61 -8.98 4.98
N ASN A 202 31.61 -9.81 6.02
CA ASN A 202 31.98 -11.23 5.96
C ASN A 202 31.11 -12.12 6.84
N PRO A 203 29.79 -12.27 6.56
CA PRO A 203 28.95 -13.16 7.34
C PRO A 203 29.25 -14.62 6.97
N GLN A 204 29.89 -15.38 7.85
CA GLN A 204 30.06 -16.83 7.68
C GLN A 204 28.71 -17.56 7.78
N GLU A 205 27.79 -17.07 8.65
CA GLU A 205 26.43 -17.55 8.78
C GLU A 205 25.46 -16.39 8.60
N CYS A 206 24.42 -16.58 7.78
CA CYS A 206 23.42 -15.55 7.60
C CYS A 206 22.43 -15.53 8.77
N ARG A 207 22.53 -14.52 9.61
CA ARG A 207 21.58 -14.27 10.69
C ARG A 207 20.48 -13.26 10.30
N PHE A 208 20.53 -12.69 9.09
CA PHE A 208 19.59 -11.69 8.60
C PHE A 208 19.04 -12.07 7.24
N TYR A 209 17.81 -11.72 7.01
CA TYR A 209 17.12 -11.91 5.75
C TYR A 209 16.72 -10.54 5.21
N ILE A 210 17.62 -9.90 4.48
CA ILE A 210 17.45 -8.55 3.98
C ILE A 210 17.32 -8.57 2.46
N ARG A 211 16.42 -7.80 1.91
CA ARG A 211 16.24 -7.67 0.47
C ARG A 211 17.55 -7.35 -0.24
N GLY A 212 17.86 -8.09 -1.31
CA GLY A 212 19.08 -7.97 -2.10
C GLY A 212 20.24 -8.87 -1.65
N MET A 213 20.06 -9.63 -0.57
CA MET A 213 21.02 -10.69 -0.19
C MET A 213 20.85 -11.90 -1.09
N ARG A 214 21.97 -12.58 -1.38
CA ARG A 214 22.03 -13.90 -2.00
C ARG A 214 22.36 -14.93 -0.95
N LEU A 215 21.53 -15.95 -0.85
CA LEU A 215 21.65 -16.99 0.17
C LEU A 215 21.62 -18.37 -0.46
N ALA A 216 22.38 -19.29 0.14
CA ALA A 216 22.21 -20.72 -0.07
C ALA A 216 21.39 -21.28 1.11
N VAL A 217 20.22 -21.82 0.82
CA VAL A 217 19.25 -22.30 1.81
C VAL A 217 18.98 -23.77 1.60
N GLN A 218 19.15 -24.57 2.65
CA GLN A 218 18.80 -26.00 2.64
C GLN A 218 17.32 -26.19 2.94
N GLY A 219 16.69 -27.15 2.24
CA GLY A 219 15.27 -27.39 2.44
C GLY A 219 14.67 -28.33 1.39
N LYS A 220 13.38 -28.22 1.17
CA LYS A 220 12.65 -29.01 0.17
C LYS A 220 11.49 -28.20 -0.42
N PHE A 221 11.17 -28.48 -1.68
CA PHE A 221 9.98 -27.93 -2.29
C PHE A 221 8.70 -28.56 -1.74
N GLY A 222 7.67 -27.75 -1.59
CA GLY A 222 6.30 -28.23 -1.37
C GLY A 222 5.70 -28.82 -2.65
N LYS A 223 4.53 -29.48 -2.51
CA LYS A 223 3.84 -30.16 -3.61
C LYS A 223 3.56 -29.26 -4.83
N THR A 224 3.33 -27.98 -4.63
CA THR A 224 3.03 -27.02 -5.71
C THR A 224 4.27 -26.52 -6.46
N GLY A 225 5.48 -26.78 -5.94
CA GLY A 225 6.74 -26.27 -6.49
C GLY A 225 6.96 -24.75 -6.34
N THR A 226 5.99 -24.00 -5.81
CA THR A 226 6.07 -22.53 -5.64
C THR A 226 6.55 -22.12 -4.27
N VAL A 227 6.58 -23.06 -3.33
CA VAL A 227 6.97 -22.84 -1.93
C VAL A 227 8.14 -23.76 -1.60
N PHE A 228 9.17 -23.20 -0.97
CA PHE A 228 10.34 -23.94 -0.48
C PHE A 228 10.40 -23.83 1.05
N TYR A 229 10.38 -24.96 1.71
CA TYR A 229 10.46 -25.06 3.17
C TYR A 229 11.93 -25.17 3.59
N ALA A 230 12.46 -24.11 4.22
CA ALA A 230 13.80 -24.12 4.76
C ALA A 230 13.91 -25.10 5.95
N ARG A 231 15.00 -25.83 6.02
CA ARG A 231 15.37 -26.57 7.23
C ARG A 231 15.75 -25.60 8.36
N PRO A 232 15.68 -26.05 9.64
CA PRO A 232 16.10 -25.23 10.78
C PRO A 232 17.63 -25.14 10.90
N VAL A 233 18.29 -24.83 9.77
CA VAL A 233 19.74 -24.64 9.66
C VAL A 233 19.98 -23.23 9.11
N GLN A 234 20.97 -22.54 9.66
CA GLN A 234 21.32 -21.20 9.21
C GLN A 234 21.73 -21.21 7.73
N PRO A 235 21.15 -20.32 6.91
CA PRO A 235 21.54 -20.21 5.51
C PRO A 235 22.95 -19.62 5.38
N VAL A 236 23.62 -19.98 4.31
CA VAL A 236 24.95 -19.45 3.98
C VAL A 236 24.79 -18.16 3.17
N PHE A 237 25.45 -17.11 3.59
CA PHE A 237 25.48 -15.86 2.84
C PHE A 237 26.47 -15.95 1.68
N LEU A 238 26.02 -15.61 0.48
CA LEU A 238 26.83 -15.66 -0.75
C LEU A 238 27.19 -14.28 -1.30
N GLY A 239 26.67 -13.21 -0.70
CA GLY A 239 26.95 -11.84 -1.12
C GLY A 239 25.69 -11.02 -1.36
N TRP A 240 25.90 -9.85 -1.97
CA TRP A 240 24.84 -8.89 -2.30
C TRP A 240 24.58 -8.89 -3.81
N ASN A 241 23.33 -8.66 -4.19
CA ASN A 241 22.94 -8.46 -5.59
C ASN A 241 23.67 -7.25 -6.20
N SER A 242 23.73 -6.13 -5.45
CA SER A 242 24.35 -4.90 -5.90
C SER A 242 24.95 -4.10 -4.75
N PRO A 243 25.96 -3.21 -5.02
CA PRO A 243 26.47 -2.30 -4.00
C PRO A 243 25.38 -1.39 -3.39
N LEU A 244 24.38 -1.01 -4.21
CA LEU A 244 23.26 -0.18 -3.78
C LEU A 244 22.36 -0.91 -2.76
N SER A 245 22.15 -2.23 -2.94
CA SER A 245 21.39 -3.05 -1.99
C SER A 245 22.12 -3.14 -0.65
N ARG A 246 23.46 -3.31 -0.69
CA ARG A 246 24.30 -3.29 0.51
C ARG A 246 24.23 -1.94 1.22
N PHE A 247 24.40 -0.83 0.49
CA PHE A 247 24.30 0.53 1.04
C PHE A 247 22.95 0.77 1.70
N ARG A 248 21.85 0.40 1.02
CA ARG A 248 20.49 0.49 1.58
C ARG A 248 20.35 -0.30 2.88
N ALA A 249 20.88 -1.52 2.93
CA ALA A 249 20.81 -2.38 4.11
C ALA A 249 21.55 -1.76 5.30
N VAL A 250 22.78 -1.28 5.09
CA VAL A 250 23.59 -0.62 6.13
C VAL A 250 22.90 0.64 6.64
N PHE A 251 22.44 1.50 5.72
CA PHE A 251 21.77 2.74 6.08
C PHE A 251 20.47 2.49 6.85
N ARG A 252 19.65 1.53 6.38
CA ARG A 252 18.41 1.14 7.07
C ARG A 252 18.69 0.58 8.46
N PHE A 253 19.73 -0.22 8.62
CA PHE A 253 20.10 -0.74 9.93
C PHE A 253 20.58 0.35 10.89
N ALA A 254 21.44 1.26 10.45
CA ALA A 254 21.87 2.40 11.26
C ALA A 254 20.67 3.25 11.72
N PHE A 255 19.72 3.47 10.82
CA PHE A 255 18.48 4.17 11.11
C PHE A 255 17.62 3.43 12.15
N MET A 256 17.43 2.12 11.99
CA MET A 256 16.68 1.30 12.95
C MET A 256 17.33 1.31 14.33
N ARG A 257 18.65 1.21 14.39
CA ARG A 257 19.41 1.26 15.64
C ARG A 257 19.25 2.59 16.37
N MET A 258 19.31 3.70 15.65
CA MET A 258 19.12 5.03 16.22
C MET A 258 17.70 5.17 16.82
N LEU A 259 16.67 4.79 16.07
CA LEU A 259 15.28 4.88 16.51
C LEU A 259 14.96 3.89 17.63
N TYR A 260 15.58 2.71 17.64
CA TYR A 260 15.46 1.75 18.73
C TYR A 260 15.83 2.36 20.09
N GLY A 261 16.84 3.25 20.11
CA GLY A 261 17.24 3.99 21.29
C GLY A 261 16.14 4.91 21.87
N TRP A 262 15.09 5.22 21.08
CA TRP A 262 13.93 6.02 21.53
C TRP A 262 12.75 5.17 22.02
N GLY A 263 12.93 3.84 22.23
CA GLY A 263 11.91 2.95 22.77
C GLY A 263 10.67 2.83 21.89
N GLU A 264 9.49 2.91 22.51
CA GLU A 264 8.19 2.70 21.83
C GLU A 264 7.89 3.76 20.76
N ALA A 265 8.27 5.01 21.04
CA ALA A 265 8.16 6.09 20.05
C ALA A 265 9.03 5.83 18.81
N GLY A 266 10.25 5.30 19.02
CA GLY A 266 11.12 4.86 17.94
C GLY A 266 10.51 3.70 17.14
N GLY A 267 9.86 2.74 17.82
CA GLY A 267 9.11 1.66 17.18
C GLY A 267 7.97 2.18 16.29
N LEU A 268 7.21 3.18 16.76
CA LEU A 268 6.16 3.81 15.95
C LEU A 268 6.75 4.57 14.75
N LEU A 269 7.86 5.30 14.93
CA LEU A 269 8.54 5.98 13.80
C LEU A 269 9.07 4.96 12.77
N LEU A 270 9.61 3.81 13.20
CA LEU A 270 10.03 2.75 12.29
C LEU A 270 8.86 2.18 11.49
N ALA A 271 7.71 1.97 12.12
CA ALA A 271 6.51 1.54 11.42
C ALA A 271 6.06 2.57 10.37
N LEU A 272 6.12 3.88 10.70
CA LEU A 272 5.65 4.97 9.84
C LEU A 272 6.65 5.39 8.75
N LEU A 273 7.96 5.20 8.95
CA LEU A 273 9.00 5.64 8.02
C LEU A 273 9.67 4.49 7.25
N ALA A 274 9.76 3.31 7.86
CA ALA A 274 10.47 2.17 7.28
C ALA A 274 9.56 0.96 7.02
N ALA A 275 8.25 1.05 7.25
CA ALA A 275 7.29 -0.06 7.21
C ALA A 275 7.62 -1.23 8.14
N ASP A 276 8.47 -1.00 9.14
CA ASP A 276 8.91 -2.03 10.07
C ASP A 276 8.12 -1.95 11.37
N LYS A 277 7.29 -2.95 11.61
CA LYS A 277 6.44 -3.07 12.80
C LYS A 277 7.03 -3.97 13.88
N ALA A 278 8.22 -4.56 13.64
CA ALA A 278 8.83 -5.52 14.53
C ALA A 278 9.15 -4.92 15.93
N PHE A 279 9.36 -3.60 15.96
CA PHE A 279 9.70 -2.86 17.18
C PHE A 279 8.49 -2.18 17.83
N LEU A 280 7.30 -2.39 17.32
CA LEU A 280 6.07 -1.84 17.91
C LEU A 280 5.42 -2.89 18.83
N PRO A 281 4.99 -2.52 20.06
CA PRO A 281 4.31 -3.45 20.95
C PRO A 281 3.08 -4.08 20.29
N ALA A 282 2.88 -5.38 20.53
CA ALA A 282 1.74 -6.12 19.94
C ALA A 282 0.39 -5.51 20.35
N GLU A 283 0.31 -4.98 21.57
CA GLU A 283 -0.87 -4.27 22.08
C GLU A 283 -1.18 -3.00 21.26
N CYS A 284 -0.15 -2.24 20.90
CA CYS A 284 -0.31 -1.07 20.06
C CYS A 284 -0.81 -1.45 18.66
N ILE A 285 -0.24 -2.48 18.04
CA ILE A 285 -0.71 -2.98 16.74
C ILE A 285 -2.17 -3.44 16.83
N ALA A 286 -2.55 -4.13 17.91
CA ALA A 286 -3.92 -4.58 18.15
C ALA A 286 -4.87 -3.40 18.37
N ALA A 287 -4.49 -2.38 19.16
CA ALA A 287 -5.27 -1.17 19.37
C ALA A 287 -5.55 -0.45 18.06
N PHE A 288 -4.53 -0.20 17.23
CA PHE A 288 -4.72 0.41 15.91
C PHE A 288 -5.62 -0.41 14.99
N ARG A 289 -5.48 -1.75 15.00
CA ARG A 289 -6.32 -2.63 14.18
C ARG A 289 -7.78 -2.61 14.62
N ASN A 290 -8.03 -2.74 15.93
CA ASN A 290 -9.38 -2.80 16.49
C ASN A 290 -10.11 -1.45 16.40
N ALA A 291 -9.39 -0.33 16.51
CA ALA A 291 -9.92 1.02 16.25
C ALA A 291 -10.19 1.30 14.75
N GLY A 292 -9.89 0.38 13.82
CA GLY A 292 -10.01 0.61 12.38
C GLY A 292 -8.90 1.49 11.78
N LEU A 293 -7.81 1.69 12.51
CA LEU A 293 -6.69 2.57 12.18
C LEU A 293 -5.49 1.82 11.59
N ALA A 294 -5.65 0.54 11.22
CA ALA A 294 -4.55 -0.29 10.67
C ALA A 294 -3.89 0.33 9.43
N HIS A 295 -4.63 1.15 8.67
CA HIS A 295 -4.14 1.88 7.50
C HIS A 295 -3.11 2.97 7.83
N ILE A 296 -3.08 3.49 9.07
CA ILE A 296 -2.10 4.48 9.54
C ILE A 296 -0.73 3.82 9.69
N LEU A 297 -0.69 2.59 10.23
CA LEU A 297 0.55 1.81 10.38
C LEU A 297 1.05 1.21 9.05
N ALA A 298 0.31 1.38 7.97
CA ALA A 298 0.76 1.05 6.62
C ALA A 298 1.32 2.31 5.96
N LEU A 299 2.44 2.18 5.25
CA LEU A 299 2.97 3.31 4.48
C LEU A 299 1.93 3.78 3.47
N SER A 300 1.60 5.06 3.52
CA SER A 300 0.51 5.66 2.74
C SER A 300 0.96 6.88 1.95
N GLY A 301 0.09 7.35 1.05
CA GLY A 301 0.30 8.62 0.35
C GLY A 301 0.44 9.82 1.27
N MET A 302 -0.12 9.77 2.48
CA MET A 302 0.04 10.82 3.50
C MET A 302 1.51 10.98 3.90
N HIS A 303 2.21 9.87 4.20
CA HIS A 303 3.64 9.88 4.53
C HIS A 303 4.47 10.50 3.40
N LEU A 304 4.16 10.09 2.16
CA LEU A 304 4.83 10.61 0.97
C LEU A 304 4.60 12.12 0.79
N SER A 305 3.37 12.58 1.00
CA SER A 305 3.02 13.99 0.88
C SER A 305 3.65 14.85 1.98
N LEU A 306 3.73 14.35 3.21
CA LEU A 306 4.41 15.05 4.31
C LEU A 306 5.90 15.21 4.04
N ILE A 307 6.58 14.13 3.63
CA ILE A 307 8.01 14.16 3.27
C ILE A 307 8.26 15.07 2.06
N GLY A 308 7.44 14.93 1.02
CA GLY A 308 7.54 15.78 -0.15
C GLY A 308 7.31 17.26 0.16
N THR A 309 6.36 17.59 1.03
CA THR A 309 6.08 18.97 1.45
C THR A 309 7.21 19.53 2.33
N ALA A 310 7.71 18.75 3.28
CA ALA A 310 8.85 19.13 4.11
C ALA A 310 10.10 19.41 3.25
N ALA A 311 10.39 18.51 2.31
CA ALA A 311 11.49 18.69 1.36
C ALA A 311 11.28 19.89 0.43
N LEU A 312 10.05 20.15 -0.01
CA LEU A 312 9.73 21.33 -0.83
C LEU A 312 9.95 22.62 -0.05
N GLN A 313 9.56 22.67 1.22
CA GLN A 313 9.76 23.83 2.09
C GLN A 313 11.25 24.04 2.37
N GLY A 314 11.99 22.99 2.74
CA GLY A 314 13.43 23.05 2.90
C GLY A 314 14.15 23.50 1.63
N GLY A 315 13.75 22.95 0.46
CA GLY A 315 14.32 23.34 -0.82
C GLY A 315 14.08 24.81 -1.21
N ARG A 316 12.96 25.40 -0.76
CA ARG A 316 12.66 26.84 -0.97
C ARG A 316 13.62 27.76 -0.21
N MET A 317 14.20 27.30 0.89
CA MET A 317 15.21 28.08 1.64
C MET A 317 16.52 28.23 0.86
N PHE A 318 16.79 27.31 -0.09
CA PHE A 318 18.04 27.28 -0.87
C PHE A 318 17.89 27.80 -2.31
N GLY A 319 16.75 28.40 -2.72
CA GLY A 319 16.65 29.01 -4.03
C GLY A 319 15.29 28.93 -4.76
N HIS A 320 15.35 28.89 -6.08
CA HIS A 320 14.17 28.99 -6.96
C HIS A 320 13.16 27.85 -6.78
N LYS A 321 11.87 28.15 -7.02
CA LYS A 321 10.72 27.22 -6.96
C LYS A 321 10.96 25.91 -7.72
N THR A 322 11.64 25.96 -8.87
CA THR A 322 11.95 24.78 -9.70
C THR A 322 12.94 23.84 -9.00
N ARG A 323 14.00 24.38 -8.38
CA ARG A 323 14.98 23.59 -7.62
C ARG A 323 14.31 22.91 -6.42
N ALA A 324 13.45 23.64 -5.70
CA ALA A 324 12.68 23.10 -4.58
C ALA A 324 11.76 21.93 -5.03
N ALA A 325 11.13 22.04 -6.21
CA ALA A 325 10.32 20.96 -6.76
C ALA A 325 11.14 19.70 -7.08
N TRP A 326 12.33 19.86 -7.68
CA TRP A 326 13.24 18.75 -7.94
C TRP A 326 13.77 18.13 -6.62
N PHE A 327 14.09 18.95 -5.64
CA PHE A 327 14.51 18.47 -4.32
C PHE A 327 13.40 17.66 -3.63
N SER A 328 12.16 18.14 -3.69
CA SER A 328 10.99 17.40 -3.18
C SER A 328 10.80 16.07 -3.92
N LEU A 329 10.93 16.06 -5.24
CA LEU A 329 10.79 14.83 -6.02
C LEU A 329 11.90 13.83 -5.69
N ALA A 330 13.15 14.29 -5.59
CA ALA A 330 14.29 13.46 -5.20
C ALA A 330 14.09 12.86 -3.78
N ALA A 331 13.61 13.66 -2.82
CA ALA A 331 13.33 13.19 -1.45
C ALA A 331 12.24 12.11 -1.44
N VAL A 332 11.20 12.27 -2.25
CA VAL A 332 10.13 11.27 -2.40
C VAL A 332 10.67 9.96 -2.99
N PHE A 333 11.49 10.02 -4.04
CA PHE A 333 12.12 8.83 -4.61
C PHE A 333 13.07 8.14 -3.62
N LEU A 334 13.88 8.93 -2.91
CA LEU A 334 14.80 8.42 -1.89
C LEU A 334 14.04 7.74 -0.75
N PHE A 335 12.93 8.32 -0.33
CA PHE A 335 12.08 7.73 0.70
C PHE A 335 11.48 6.39 0.26
N VAL A 336 10.94 6.30 -0.96
CA VAL A 336 10.38 5.04 -1.49
C VAL A 336 11.48 3.97 -1.62
N TRP A 337 12.65 4.36 -2.09
CA TRP A 337 13.80 3.46 -2.16
C TRP A 337 14.23 2.95 -0.77
N PHE A 338 14.26 3.83 0.23
CA PHE A 338 14.61 3.49 1.61
C PHE A 338 13.55 2.61 2.28
N ALA A 339 12.28 3.03 2.25
CA ALA A 339 11.18 2.33 2.91
C ALA A 339 10.90 0.96 2.29
N GLY A 340 11.09 0.82 0.99
CA GLY A 340 10.85 -0.40 0.24
C GLY A 340 9.56 -0.36 -0.56
N SER A 341 9.34 -1.40 -1.37
CA SER A 341 8.18 -1.52 -2.25
C SER A 341 6.94 -1.93 -1.44
N ALA A 342 5.94 -1.04 -1.40
CA ALA A 342 4.60 -1.34 -0.92
C ALA A 342 3.59 -0.85 -1.96
N PRO A 343 2.50 -1.58 -2.25
CA PRO A 343 1.54 -1.20 -3.30
C PRO A 343 0.96 0.21 -3.12
N SER A 344 0.70 0.62 -1.88
CA SER A 344 0.22 1.97 -1.55
C SER A 344 1.24 3.07 -1.84
N LEU A 345 2.53 2.79 -1.58
CA LEU A 345 3.62 3.72 -1.78
C LEU A 345 3.97 3.84 -3.26
N ASN A 346 4.03 2.71 -3.98
CA ASN A 346 4.24 2.65 -5.43
C ASN A 346 3.13 3.43 -6.17
N ARG A 347 1.87 3.25 -5.75
CA ARG A 347 0.73 4.02 -6.28
C ARG A 347 0.92 5.52 -6.06
N ALA A 348 1.23 5.93 -4.82
CA ALA A 348 1.36 7.35 -4.49
C ALA A 348 2.52 8.00 -5.26
N LEU A 349 3.68 7.34 -5.37
CA LEU A 349 4.81 7.80 -6.17
C LEU A 349 4.43 7.93 -7.66
N GLY A 350 3.81 6.88 -8.23
CA GLY A 350 3.40 6.90 -9.63
C GLY A 350 2.37 7.99 -9.94
N MET A 351 1.42 8.23 -9.02
CA MET A 351 0.46 9.33 -9.16
C MET A 351 1.16 10.70 -9.15
N VAL A 352 2.17 10.90 -8.30
CA VAL A 352 2.99 12.13 -8.28
C VAL A 352 3.72 12.30 -9.61
N CYS A 353 4.35 11.24 -10.13
CA CYS A 353 5.05 11.26 -11.40
C CYS A 353 4.11 11.57 -12.58
N ILE A 354 2.96 10.89 -12.67
CA ILE A 354 1.96 11.10 -13.73
C ILE A 354 1.40 12.53 -13.66
N ALA A 355 1.09 13.03 -12.46
CA ALA A 355 0.61 14.39 -12.29
C ALA A 355 1.68 15.44 -12.62
N ALA A 356 2.94 15.19 -12.30
CA ALA A 356 4.06 16.07 -12.65
C ALA A 356 4.29 16.10 -14.16
N ALA A 357 4.31 14.94 -14.82
CA ALA A 357 4.43 14.82 -16.27
C ALA A 357 3.26 15.50 -16.99
N GLY A 358 2.03 15.29 -16.52
CA GLY A 358 0.86 15.99 -17.08
C GLY A 358 0.97 17.51 -17.00
N ARG A 359 1.42 18.04 -15.86
CA ARG A 359 1.66 19.48 -15.70
C ARG A 359 2.79 20.00 -16.60
N ALA A 360 3.87 19.24 -16.75
CA ALA A 360 4.97 19.59 -17.65
C ALA A 360 4.52 19.66 -19.12
N LEU A 361 3.54 18.85 -19.50
CA LEU A 361 2.90 18.86 -20.81
C LEU A 361 1.78 19.93 -20.96
N GLY A 362 1.64 20.82 -19.97
CA GLY A 362 0.61 21.87 -19.98
C GLY A 362 -0.81 21.37 -19.69
N LEU A 363 -0.98 20.11 -19.28
CA LEU A 363 -2.28 19.54 -18.94
C LEU A 363 -2.68 19.94 -17.51
N LYS A 364 -3.99 19.93 -17.25
CA LYS A 364 -4.56 20.04 -15.89
C LYS A 364 -5.02 18.65 -15.44
N PRO A 365 -4.15 17.85 -14.82
CA PRO A 365 -4.48 16.47 -14.46
C PRO A 365 -5.59 16.45 -13.41
N LEU A 366 -6.69 15.77 -13.73
CA LEU A 366 -7.78 15.50 -12.78
C LEU A 366 -7.37 14.35 -11.87
N PRO A 367 -7.65 14.41 -10.55
CA PRO A 367 -7.25 13.36 -9.60
C PRO A 367 -7.73 11.96 -10.01
N LEU A 368 -8.97 11.84 -10.49
CA LEU A 368 -9.51 10.57 -10.96
C LEU A 368 -8.77 10.04 -12.20
N SER A 369 -8.44 10.91 -13.14
CA SER A 369 -7.68 10.50 -14.34
C SER A 369 -6.28 10.03 -14.00
N VAL A 370 -5.61 10.70 -13.04
CA VAL A 370 -4.29 10.30 -12.53
C VAL A 370 -4.36 8.95 -11.85
N LEU A 371 -5.38 8.73 -11.00
CA LEU A 371 -5.60 7.45 -10.33
C LEU A 371 -5.83 6.31 -11.34
N CYS A 372 -6.67 6.55 -12.35
CA CYS A 372 -6.97 5.58 -13.40
C CYS A 372 -5.74 5.27 -14.27
N ALA A 373 -4.95 6.27 -14.63
CA ALA A 373 -3.70 6.08 -15.35
C ALA A 373 -2.73 5.22 -14.54
N MET A 374 -2.57 5.54 -13.24
CA MET A 374 -1.71 4.77 -12.37
C MET A 374 -2.21 3.34 -12.16
N LEU A 375 -3.52 3.14 -12.02
CA LEU A 375 -4.12 1.79 -11.94
C LEU A 375 -3.76 0.94 -13.17
N THR A 376 -3.92 1.51 -14.37
CA THR A 376 -3.60 0.84 -15.62
C THR A 376 -2.12 0.44 -15.69
N VAL A 377 -1.22 1.37 -15.38
CA VAL A 377 0.22 1.13 -15.37
C VAL A 377 0.61 0.10 -14.32
N HIS A 378 0.05 0.20 -13.12
CA HIS A 378 0.38 -0.70 -12.02
C HIS A 378 -0.07 -2.15 -12.31
N ILE A 379 -1.28 -2.34 -12.82
CA ILE A 379 -1.77 -3.66 -13.25
C ILE A 379 -0.88 -4.23 -14.36
N ALA A 380 -0.47 -3.41 -15.33
CA ALA A 380 0.35 -3.86 -16.45
C ALA A 380 1.77 -4.29 -16.04
N ILE A 381 2.37 -3.60 -15.05
CA ILE A 381 3.76 -3.84 -14.64
C ILE A 381 3.86 -4.83 -13.48
N ALA A 382 2.96 -4.76 -12.52
CA ALA A 382 3.01 -5.51 -11.26
C ALA A 382 1.67 -6.20 -10.98
N GLY A 383 1.23 -7.06 -11.89
CA GLY A 383 -0.04 -7.80 -11.79
C GLY A 383 -0.14 -8.64 -10.51
N SER A 384 0.96 -9.18 -10.01
CA SER A 384 1.00 -9.91 -8.73
C SER A 384 0.67 -9.05 -7.51
N GLU A 385 1.01 -7.76 -7.52
CA GLU A 385 0.60 -6.84 -6.46
C GLU A 385 -0.91 -6.54 -6.52
N ALA A 386 -1.50 -6.53 -7.73
CA ALA A 386 -2.90 -6.16 -7.94
C ALA A 386 -3.91 -7.12 -7.27
N ILE A 387 -3.53 -8.36 -6.99
CA ILE A 387 -4.36 -9.34 -6.27
C ILE A 387 -4.22 -9.23 -4.74
N THR A 388 -3.35 -8.36 -4.23
CA THR A 388 -3.15 -8.20 -2.79
C THR A 388 -4.24 -7.32 -2.17
N LEU A 389 -4.61 -7.63 -0.92
CA LEU A 389 -5.55 -6.83 -0.15
C LEU A 389 -5.08 -5.37 -0.01
N GLY A 390 -3.78 -5.17 0.22
CA GLY A 390 -3.19 -3.83 0.33
C GLY A 390 -3.36 -2.98 -0.92
N PHE A 391 -3.24 -3.57 -2.11
CA PHE A 391 -3.51 -2.90 -3.38
C PHE A 391 -4.98 -2.49 -3.48
N MET A 392 -5.91 -3.42 -3.26
CA MET A 392 -7.36 -3.18 -3.39
C MET A 392 -7.83 -2.09 -2.41
N LEU A 393 -7.40 -2.16 -1.14
CA LEU A 393 -7.72 -1.14 -0.13
C LEU A 393 -7.13 0.22 -0.49
N SER A 394 -5.90 0.26 -1.01
CA SER A 394 -5.21 1.50 -1.36
C SER A 394 -5.87 2.23 -2.52
N TYR A 395 -6.20 1.52 -3.61
CA TYR A 395 -6.91 2.10 -4.76
C TYR A 395 -8.36 2.40 -4.43
N GLY A 396 -9.04 1.51 -3.68
CA GLY A 396 -10.41 1.69 -3.24
C GLY A 396 -10.58 2.91 -2.34
N ALA A 397 -9.72 3.09 -1.33
CA ALA A 397 -9.75 4.27 -0.47
C ALA A 397 -9.56 5.56 -1.27
N CYS A 398 -8.59 5.59 -2.19
CA CYS A 398 -8.32 6.77 -3.01
C CYS A 398 -9.49 7.09 -3.95
N ALA A 399 -10.08 6.09 -4.59
CA ALA A 399 -11.28 6.24 -5.41
C ALA A 399 -12.46 6.75 -4.58
N GLY A 400 -12.66 6.17 -3.40
CA GLY A 400 -13.72 6.58 -2.47
C GLY A 400 -13.58 8.04 -2.01
N ILE A 401 -12.37 8.49 -1.67
CA ILE A 401 -12.08 9.88 -1.33
C ILE A 401 -12.41 10.82 -2.51
N ILE A 402 -11.99 10.47 -3.71
CA ILE A 402 -12.21 11.31 -4.90
C ILE A 402 -13.69 11.39 -5.27
N ILE A 403 -14.43 10.28 -5.16
CA ILE A 403 -15.81 10.17 -5.63
C ILE A 403 -16.80 10.60 -4.54
N PHE A 404 -16.72 9.97 -3.37
CA PHE A 404 -17.66 10.17 -2.28
C PHE A 404 -17.24 11.30 -1.34
N GLY A 405 -15.93 11.46 -1.09
CA GLY A 405 -15.39 12.47 -0.20
C GLY A 405 -15.78 13.89 -0.64
N ASP A 406 -15.64 14.20 -1.92
CA ASP A 406 -16.05 15.51 -2.46
C ASP A 406 -17.57 15.76 -2.32
N ALA A 407 -18.38 14.71 -2.48
CA ALA A 407 -19.82 14.78 -2.28
C ALA A 407 -20.17 15.02 -0.79
N CYS A 408 -19.55 14.26 0.11
CA CYS A 408 -19.74 14.42 1.56
C CYS A 408 -19.31 15.81 2.05
N ALA A 409 -18.17 16.33 1.55
CA ALA A 409 -17.68 17.65 1.90
C ALA A 409 -18.69 18.75 1.54
N ARG A 410 -19.33 18.64 0.38
CA ARG A 410 -20.37 19.59 -0.04
C ARG A 410 -21.62 19.53 0.81
N LEU A 411 -22.04 18.33 1.24
CA LEU A 411 -23.19 18.15 2.14
C LEU A 411 -22.95 18.75 3.52
N MET A 412 -21.70 18.82 3.96
CA MET A 412 -21.27 19.39 5.25
C MET A 412 -20.87 20.87 5.15
N ALA A 413 -20.75 21.41 3.95
CA ALA A 413 -20.36 22.81 3.74
C ALA A 413 -21.31 23.77 4.46
N GLY A 414 -20.74 24.71 5.24
CA GLY A 414 -21.51 25.69 6.03
C GLY A 414 -22.07 25.16 7.36
N LYS A 415 -21.97 23.85 7.64
CA LYS A 415 -22.44 23.23 8.89
C LYS A 415 -21.30 22.95 9.87
N ILE A 416 -20.11 22.69 9.36
CA ILE A 416 -18.91 22.30 10.12
C ILE A 416 -17.71 23.09 9.56
N PRO A 417 -16.72 23.49 10.41
CA PRO A 417 -15.51 24.13 9.94
C PRO A 417 -14.82 23.31 8.83
N SER A 418 -14.31 23.98 7.79
CA SER A 418 -13.83 23.36 6.56
C SER A 418 -12.73 22.32 6.78
N SER A 419 -11.84 22.52 7.77
CA SER A 419 -10.77 21.58 8.10
C SER A 419 -11.31 20.24 8.61
N PHE A 420 -12.30 20.27 9.50
CA PHE A 420 -12.97 19.05 10.02
C PHE A 420 -13.83 18.39 8.95
N ALA A 421 -14.59 19.18 8.19
CA ALA A 421 -15.42 18.69 7.09
C ALA A 421 -14.57 17.92 6.06
N GLY A 422 -13.37 18.41 5.73
CA GLY A 422 -12.44 17.73 4.82
C GLY A 422 -11.96 16.39 5.36
N SER A 423 -11.54 16.33 6.63
CA SER A 423 -11.06 15.10 7.26
C SER A 423 -12.16 14.03 7.40
N ILE A 424 -13.35 14.44 7.85
CA ILE A 424 -14.51 13.55 7.97
C ILE A 424 -14.91 13.02 6.59
N SER A 425 -15.02 13.90 5.60
CA SER A 425 -15.41 13.53 4.23
C SER A 425 -14.43 12.55 3.60
N ALA A 426 -13.12 12.76 3.79
CA ALA A 426 -12.10 11.84 3.29
C ALA A 426 -12.22 10.46 3.95
N SER A 427 -12.39 10.42 5.29
CA SER A 427 -12.54 9.17 6.04
C SER A 427 -13.81 8.42 5.67
N VAL A 428 -14.95 9.12 5.59
CA VAL A 428 -16.23 8.54 5.16
C VAL A 428 -16.13 8.04 3.72
N GLY A 429 -15.59 8.84 2.80
CA GLY A 429 -15.42 8.46 1.40
C GLY A 429 -14.56 7.22 1.24
N ALA A 430 -13.43 7.15 1.95
CA ALA A 430 -12.57 5.97 1.94
C ALA A 430 -13.31 4.74 2.46
N GLN A 431 -13.98 4.85 3.61
CA GLN A 431 -14.69 3.70 4.22
C GLN A 431 -15.85 3.22 3.37
N LEU A 432 -16.65 4.09 2.78
CA LEU A 432 -17.78 3.69 1.93
C LEU A 432 -17.34 2.81 0.76
N PHE A 433 -16.16 3.05 0.21
CA PHE A 433 -15.64 2.25 -0.89
C PHE A 433 -14.87 1.01 -0.42
N THR A 434 -14.16 1.09 0.70
CA THR A 434 -13.35 -0.03 1.21
C THR A 434 -14.12 -0.98 2.11
N ALA A 435 -15.26 -0.57 2.69
CA ALA A 435 -16.07 -1.40 3.58
C ALA A 435 -16.42 -2.78 2.97
N PRO A 436 -16.88 -2.89 1.71
CA PRO A 436 -17.15 -4.19 1.11
C PRO A 436 -15.92 -5.10 1.06
N ILE A 437 -14.74 -4.53 0.77
CA ILE A 437 -13.47 -5.27 0.70
C ILE A 437 -13.05 -5.73 2.10
N VAL A 438 -13.16 -4.84 3.10
CA VAL A 438 -12.80 -5.13 4.49
C VAL A 438 -13.71 -6.21 5.08
N ILE A 439 -15.03 -6.09 4.89
CA ILE A 439 -16.00 -7.10 5.36
C ILE A 439 -15.73 -8.46 4.74
N SER A 440 -15.43 -8.49 3.43
CA SER A 440 -15.20 -9.74 2.73
C SER A 440 -13.87 -10.41 3.11
N ALA A 441 -12.81 -9.61 3.34
CA ALA A 441 -11.47 -10.12 3.59
C ALA A 441 -11.13 -10.32 5.07
N ILE A 442 -11.60 -9.42 5.95
CA ILE A 442 -11.27 -9.38 7.38
C ILE A 442 -12.46 -9.84 8.23
N GLY A 443 -13.68 -9.61 7.75
CA GLY A 443 -14.91 -10.06 8.42
C GLY A 443 -15.48 -9.08 9.45
N ASN A 444 -14.79 -7.97 9.76
CA ASN A 444 -15.24 -6.98 10.74
C ASN A 444 -14.92 -5.55 10.33
N ILE A 445 -15.73 -4.60 10.79
CA ILE A 445 -15.51 -3.16 10.62
C ILE A 445 -15.65 -2.46 11.96
N ALA A 446 -14.67 -1.61 12.31
CA ALA A 446 -14.77 -0.72 13.45
C ALA A 446 -15.73 0.44 13.11
N ALA A 447 -16.90 0.48 13.74
CA ALA A 447 -17.89 1.55 13.51
C ALA A 447 -17.33 2.94 13.86
N ALA A 448 -16.50 3.01 14.91
CA ALA A 448 -15.85 4.22 15.35
C ALA A 448 -14.65 4.65 14.47
N GLY A 449 -14.24 3.86 13.48
CA GLY A 449 -13.04 4.10 12.69
C GLY A 449 -12.99 5.45 11.97
N VAL A 450 -14.14 6.02 11.58
CA VAL A 450 -14.22 7.38 11.01
C VAL A 450 -13.82 8.42 12.06
N ILE A 451 -14.41 8.34 13.25
CA ILE A 451 -14.16 9.30 14.34
C ILE A 451 -12.72 9.12 14.85
N ALA A 452 -12.31 7.87 15.03
CA ALA A 452 -10.94 7.54 15.42
C ALA A 452 -9.91 8.13 14.43
N SER A 453 -10.17 8.02 13.13
CA SER A 453 -9.30 8.61 12.10
C SER A 453 -9.23 10.14 12.19
N CYS A 454 -10.35 10.81 12.50
CA CYS A 454 -10.37 12.27 12.65
C CYS A 454 -9.53 12.76 13.84
N VAL A 455 -9.42 11.95 14.88
CA VAL A 455 -8.63 12.30 16.09
C VAL A 455 -7.18 11.86 15.95
N VAL A 456 -6.96 10.60 15.54
CA VAL A 456 -5.62 9.99 15.57
C VAL A 456 -4.75 10.43 14.38
N ASN A 457 -5.32 10.62 13.17
CA ASN A 457 -4.52 11.06 12.01
C ASN A 457 -3.77 12.38 12.23
N PRO A 458 -4.39 13.45 12.78
CA PRO A 458 -3.66 14.68 13.09
C PRO A 458 -2.53 14.46 14.11
N LEU A 459 -2.78 13.66 15.15
CA LEU A 459 -1.78 13.35 16.18
C LEU A 459 -0.58 12.62 15.58
N VAL A 460 -0.85 11.59 14.76
CA VAL A 460 0.21 10.84 14.05
C VAL A 460 0.95 11.72 13.05
N SER A 461 0.26 12.65 12.39
CA SER A 461 0.90 13.59 11.46
C SER A 461 1.86 14.54 12.18
N VAL A 462 1.45 15.09 13.31
CA VAL A 462 2.31 15.95 14.16
C VAL A 462 3.49 15.14 14.70
N PHE A 463 3.25 13.92 15.18
CA PHE A 463 4.28 13.01 15.66
C PHE A 463 5.32 12.69 14.57
N LEU A 464 4.85 12.41 13.36
CA LEU A 464 5.72 12.12 12.22
C LEU A 464 6.57 13.34 11.83
N ILE A 465 5.98 14.55 11.81
CA ILE A 465 6.72 15.80 11.56
C ILE A 465 7.76 16.03 12.64
N ALA A 466 7.39 15.85 13.92
CA ALA A 466 8.31 15.95 15.04
C ALA A 466 9.47 14.94 14.89
N GLY A 467 9.17 13.70 14.55
CA GLY A 467 10.19 12.67 14.28
C GLY A 467 11.12 13.06 13.14
N LEU A 468 10.59 13.59 12.02
CA LEU A 468 11.40 14.06 10.89
C LEU A 468 12.33 15.22 11.24
N ILE A 469 11.98 16.01 12.25
CA ILE A 469 12.84 17.09 12.79
C ILE A 469 13.84 16.52 13.81
N CYS A 470 13.40 15.64 14.70
CA CYS A 470 14.23 15.07 15.75
C CYS A 470 15.34 14.17 15.21
N ILE A 471 15.09 13.44 14.11
CA ILE A 471 16.08 12.54 13.48
C ILE A 471 17.36 13.30 13.06
N PRO A 472 17.32 14.31 12.18
CA PRO A 472 18.53 15.05 11.83
C PRO A 472 19.14 15.79 13.01
N LEU A 473 18.34 16.30 13.95
CA LEU A 473 18.83 16.97 15.14
C LEU A 473 19.64 16.03 16.04
N ALA A 474 19.17 14.79 16.24
CA ALA A 474 19.90 13.78 16.99
C ALA A 474 21.16 13.28 16.27
N LEU A 475 21.18 13.31 14.94
CA LEU A 475 22.38 12.97 14.15
C LEU A 475 23.47 14.04 14.24
N ILE A 476 23.07 15.34 14.21
CA ILE A 476 24.00 16.47 14.30
C ILE A 476 24.47 16.66 15.76
N PHE A 477 23.54 16.53 16.70
CA PHE A 477 23.78 16.74 18.14
C PHE A 477 23.39 15.47 18.94
N PRO A 478 24.23 14.43 18.99
CA PRO A 478 23.90 13.15 19.63
C PRO A 478 23.52 13.26 21.12
N PHE A 479 24.01 14.26 21.83
CA PHE A 479 23.70 14.51 23.24
C PHE A 479 22.22 14.90 23.47
N THR A 480 21.52 15.39 22.44
CA THR A 480 20.09 15.74 22.51
C THR A 480 19.18 14.52 22.40
N SER A 481 19.70 13.39 21.89
CA SER A 481 18.91 12.19 21.57
C SER A 481 18.04 11.68 22.74
N PRO A 482 18.51 11.62 24.01
CA PRO A 482 17.67 11.17 25.12
C PRO A 482 16.48 12.11 25.37
N LEU A 483 16.71 13.42 25.31
CA LEU A 483 15.66 14.44 25.55
C LEU A 483 14.60 14.37 24.44
N LEU A 484 15.03 14.28 23.18
CA LEU A 484 14.14 14.15 22.02
C LEU A 484 13.33 12.84 22.10
N GLY A 485 13.97 11.73 22.48
CA GLY A 485 13.32 10.46 22.73
C GLY A 485 12.25 10.55 23.83
N TYR A 486 12.52 11.26 24.90
CA TYR A 486 11.54 11.47 25.99
C TYR A 486 10.31 12.24 25.50
N GLY A 487 10.49 13.33 24.76
CA GLY A 487 9.39 14.11 24.19
C GLY A 487 8.56 13.31 23.19
N LEU A 488 9.22 12.53 22.34
CA LEU A 488 8.52 11.64 21.38
C LEU A 488 7.74 10.51 22.07
N ASN A 489 8.26 9.96 23.20
CA ASN A 489 7.52 8.95 23.97
C ASN A 489 6.28 9.52 24.64
N ALA A 490 6.31 10.78 25.10
CA ALA A 490 5.11 11.44 25.59
C ALA A 490 4.04 11.58 24.50
N ALA A 491 4.43 12.00 23.30
CA ALA A 491 3.53 12.06 22.15
C ALA A 491 3.01 10.69 21.73
N TYR A 492 3.86 9.66 21.72
CA TYR A 492 3.44 8.27 21.46
C TYR A 492 2.36 7.80 22.44
N ARG A 493 2.54 8.07 23.75
CA ARG A 493 1.54 7.68 24.76
C ARG A 493 0.18 8.32 24.51
N ILE A 494 0.14 9.58 24.11
CA ILE A 494 -1.12 10.26 23.74
C ILE A 494 -1.80 9.55 22.56
N ILE A 495 -1.02 9.20 21.51
CA ILE A 495 -1.52 8.48 20.35
C ILE A 495 -2.03 7.10 20.74
N PHE A 496 -1.27 6.37 21.56
CA PHE A 496 -1.64 5.02 22.00
C PHE A 496 -2.92 5.03 22.84
N VAL A 497 -3.04 5.93 23.82
CA VAL A 497 -4.24 6.08 24.65
C VAL A 497 -5.46 6.42 23.80
N ALA A 498 -5.32 7.32 22.83
CA ALA A 498 -6.40 7.64 21.90
C ALA A 498 -6.80 6.42 21.05
N ALA A 499 -5.84 5.68 20.50
CA ALA A 499 -6.12 4.48 19.72
C ALA A 499 -6.78 3.37 20.57
N ASP A 500 -6.30 3.14 21.78
CA ASP A 500 -6.83 2.14 22.72
C ASP A 500 -8.27 2.49 23.16
N PHE A 501 -8.55 3.77 23.41
CA PHE A 501 -9.91 4.22 23.70
C PHE A 501 -10.89 3.83 22.58
N PHE A 502 -10.54 4.11 21.32
CA PHE A 502 -11.39 3.73 20.18
C PHE A 502 -11.41 2.22 19.93
N ALA A 503 -10.37 1.49 20.28
CA ALA A 503 -10.28 0.04 20.14
C ALA A 503 -11.27 -0.72 21.04
N ARG A 504 -11.72 -0.10 22.13
CA ARG A 504 -12.70 -0.67 23.08
C ARG A 504 -14.14 -0.47 22.64
N LEU A 505 -14.38 0.34 21.60
CA LEU A 505 -15.73 0.56 21.08
C LEU A 505 -16.19 -0.65 20.25
N PRO A 506 -17.52 -0.88 20.17
CA PRO A 506 -18.07 -2.06 19.51
C PRO A 506 -17.68 -2.12 18.02
N VAL A 507 -17.36 -3.33 17.59
CA VAL A 507 -17.00 -3.65 16.21
C VAL A 507 -18.18 -4.38 15.56
N ILE A 508 -18.54 -3.99 14.35
CA ILE A 508 -19.56 -4.68 13.56
C ILE A 508 -18.91 -5.88 12.90
N ALA A 509 -19.29 -7.08 13.33
CA ALA A 509 -18.79 -8.34 12.80
C ALA A 509 -19.98 -9.17 12.27
N PRO A 510 -20.33 -9.07 10.98
CA PRO A 510 -21.40 -9.87 10.39
C PRO A 510 -21.04 -11.35 10.36
N GLU A 511 -21.87 -12.18 11.02
CA GLU A 511 -21.62 -13.61 11.20
C GLU A 511 -21.89 -14.44 9.94
N SER A 512 -22.93 -14.07 9.17
CA SER A 512 -23.32 -14.81 7.98
C SER A 512 -22.85 -14.16 6.66
N GLY A 513 -22.66 -14.99 5.63
CA GLY A 513 -22.32 -14.50 4.29
C GLY A 513 -23.36 -13.53 3.73
N MET A 514 -24.65 -13.77 4.00
CA MET A 514 -25.75 -12.88 3.60
C MET A 514 -25.66 -11.52 4.29
N GLN A 515 -25.39 -11.48 5.60
CA GLN A 515 -25.18 -10.23 6.32
C GLN A 515 -23.99 -9.44 5.73
N ARG A 516 -22.88 -10.10 5.40
CA ARG A 516 -21.73 -9.44 4.76
C ARG A 516 -22.11 -8.79 3.43
N VAL A 517 -22.90 -9.46 2.60
CA VAL A 517 -23.39 -8.92 1.34
C VAL A 517 -24.33 -7.73 1.59
N LEU A 518 -25.24 -7.83 2.55
CA LEU A 518 -26.18 -6.75 2.88
C LEU A 518 -25.46 -5.50 3.42
N PHE A 519 -24.50 -5.66 4.33
CA PHE A 519 -23.70 -4.54 4.84
C PHE A 519 -22.86 -3.89 3.74
N SER A 520 -22.27 -4.70 2.84
CA SER A 520 -21.51 -4.20 1.70
C SER A 520 -22.38 -3.40 0.74
N ALA A 521 -23.56 -3.92 0.42
CA ALA A 521 -24.55 -3.23 -0.43
C ALA A 521 -25.06 -1.94 0.21
N ALA A 522 -25.35 -1.96 1.52
CA ALA A 522 -25.79 -0.78 2.27
C ALA A 522 -24.71 0.31 2.27
N ALA A 523 -23.45 -0.02 2.55
CA ALA A 523 -22.35 0.95 2.51
C ALA A 523 -22.20 1.60 1.12
N PHE A 524 -22.30 0.81 0.06
CA PHE A 524 -22.24 1.30 -1.30
C PHE A 524 -23.45 2.18 -1.65
N ALA A 525 -24.66 1.78 -1.25
CA ALA A 525 -25.90 2.55 -1.47
C ALA A 525 -25.83 3.91 -0.78
N VAL A 526 -25.31 3.99 0.46
CA VAL A 526 -25.10 5.26 1.17
C VAL A 526 -24.16 6.17 0.38
N GLY A 527 -23.07 5.63 -0.16
CA GLY A 527 -22.13 6.40 -1.00
C GLY A 527 -22.81 6.96 -2.26
N VAL A 528 -23.58 6.15 -2.95
CA VAL A 528 -24.35 6.58 -4.13
C VAL A 528 -25.38 7.65 -3.76
N CYS A 529 -26.11 7.49 -2.65
CA CYS A 529 -27.03 8.50 -2.14
C CYS A 529 -26.33 9.83 -1.86
N CYS A 530 -25.16 9.83 -1.23
CA CYS A 530 -24.37 11.05 -1.01
C CYS A 530 -24.03 11.77 -2.32
N VAL A 531 -23.61 11.03 -3.35
CA VAL A 531 -23.30 11.60 -4.67
C VAL A 531 -24.55 12.20 -5.33
N VAL A 532 -25.67 11.48 -5.29
CA VAL A 532 -26.95 11.95 -5.86
C VAL A 532 -27.42 13.20 -5.14
N LEU A 533 -27.41 13.21 -3.81
CA LEU A 533 -27.82 14.37 -3.00
C LEU A 533 -26.92 15.59 -3.28
N ALA A 534 -25.60 15.41 -3.33
CA ALA A 534 -24.68 16.49 -3.66
C ALA A 534 -24.92 17.04 -5.08
N TYR A 535 -25.25 16.18 -6.03
CA TYR A 535 -25.60 16.59 -7.40
C TYR A 535 -26.91 17.40 -7.44
N VAL A 536 -27.94 16.94 -6.71
CA VAL A 536 -29.23 17.66 -6.62
C VAL A 536 -29.04 19.03 -5.97
N GLN A 537 -28.29 19.12 -4.88
CA GLN A 537 -27.99 20.40 -4.22
C GLN A 537 -27.28 21.36 -5.18
N ARG A 538 -26.29 20.88 -5.96
CA ARG A 538 -25.59 21.69 -6.96
C ARG A 538 -26.53 22.26 -8.02
N LYS A 539 -27.51 21.46 -8.48
CA LYS A 539 -28.53 21.94 -9.43
C LYS A 539 -29.42 23.01 -8.83
N ARG A 540 -29.83 22.83 -7.55
CA ARG A 540 -30.67 23.81 -6.84
C ARG A 540 -29.95 25.15 -6.65
N THR A 541 -28.66 25.13 -6.23
CA THR A 541 -27.88 26.36 -6.07
C THR A 541 -27.60 27.04 -7.41
N ALA A 542 -27.36 26.31 -8.48
CA ALA A 542 -27.19 26.88 -9.82
C ALA A 542 -28.48 27.48 -10.37
N ALA A 543 -29.64 26.92 -10.02
CA ALA A 543 -30.93 27.45 -10.43
C ALA A 543 -31.33 28.69 -9.60
N ALA A 544 -30.91 28.78 -8.33
CA ALA A 544 -31.18 29.91 -7.46
C ALA A 544 -30.31 31.16 -7.77
N PHE A 545 -29.09 30.96 -8.34
CA PHE A 545 -28.14 32.03 -8.68
C PHE A 545 -27.61 31.90 -10.12
N PRO A 546 -28.44 32.15 -11.15
CA PRO A 546 -28.05 31.92 -12.55
C PRO A 546 -26.95 32.88 -13.08
N ARG A 547 -26.60 33.94 -12.35
CA ARG A 547 -25.59 34.95 -12.76
C ARG A 547 -24.20 34.79 -12.13
N LEU A 548 -23.96 33.80 -11.28
CA LEU A 548 -22.69 33.58 -10.59
C LEU A 548 -21.89 32.35 -11.10
N THR A 549 -22.35 31.73 -12.18
CA THR A 549 -21.68 30.63 -12.89
C THR A 549 -21.38 31.04 -14.34
#